data_a50d4911bf29a98f9fddace8bf99433e
#
_entry.id   a50d4911bf29a98f9fddace8bf99433e
#
_cell.length_a   1.000
_cell.length_b   1.000
_cell.length_c   1.000
_cell.angle_alpha   90.00
_cell.angle_beta   90.00
_cell.angle_gamma   90.00
#
_symmetry.space_group_name_H-M   'P 1'
#
loop_
_entity.id
_entity.type
_entity.pdbx_description
1 polymer ?
#
loop_
_entity_poly.entity_id
_entity_poly.type
_entity_poly.pdbx_seq_one_letter_code
_entity_poly.pdbx_strand_id
1 'polypeptide(L)'
;VIKSRLLEKAKALTGLENPKSTSQLKGWIADTAGIEVESLNKKSIAGVRADADCAEVDQMLDIRAGLAKTSTEKYSAMLRTACPDGRIRGLTQFYGAARTGRWAGRLVQMQNLPQNKMPDRDLDTARQLVAAGDLETLELLFDDISGTLSQLIRTAFIPRKGSRFVVSDFSAIEARVIAWLASEEWRMEVFNTHGKIYEASAEQMFHLPKGSVKKGDPMRQKGKVAELALGYGGSVGALKSMGALEMGLEEAELKPLVNSWRAANPAITKLWWDTDAAARKTVRTKAPSRLPLGMGFYKQGPLLKLKLPSGRELSYVKPKIDENDSITYEGTIQVSGGWGRIESYGPKLVENIVQATARDCLAVAIARLERAGFPVVFHVHDEV
;
A
#
# COMPACT_ATOMS: atom_id res chain seq x y z
N VAL A 1 -7.46 -23.61 -17.31
CA VAL A 1 -8.38 -23.49 -18.45
C VAL A 1 -8.33 -22.08 -19.04
N ILE A 2 -8.76 -21.01 -18.34
CA ILE A 2 -8.87 -19.65 -18.89
C ILE A 2 -7.54 -19.11 -19.43
N LYS A 3 -6.45 -19.20 -18.68
CA LYS A 3 -5.12 -18.78 -19.16
C LYS A 3 -4.65 -19.57 -20.38
N SER A 4 -5.00 -20.84 -20.48
CA SER A 4 -4.70 -21.64 -21.69
C SER A 4 -5.52 -21.15 -22.89
N ARG A 5 -6.82 -20.91 -22.71
CA ARG A 5 -7.67 -20.34 -23.77
C ARG A 5 -7.19 -18.97 -24.25
N LEU A 6 -6.82 -18.07 -23.30
CA LEU A 6 -6.25 -16.77 -23.64
C LEU A 6 -4.94 -16.89 -24.41
N LEU A 7 -4.09 -17.85 -24.05
CA LEU A 7 -2.82 -18.10 -24.75
C LEU A 7 -3.06 -18.59 -26.18
N GLU A 8 -4.02 -19.50 -26.38
CA GLU A 8 -4.41 -19.97 -27.73
C GLU A 8 -5.01 -18.83 -28.56
N LYS A 9 -5.88 -17.99 -27.97
CA LYS A 9 -6.38 -16.78 -28.63
C LYS A 9 -5.25 -15.85 -29.06
N ALA A 10 -4.25 -15.62 -28.15
CA ALA A 10 -3.09 -14.80 -28.46
C ALA A 10 -2.25 -15.36 -29.62
N LYS A 11 -2.00 -16.68 -29.64
CA LYS A 11 -1.28 -17.34 -30.71
C LYS A 11 -2.02 -17.25 -32.04
N ALA A 12 -3.33 -17.50 -32.02
CA ALA A 12 -4.17 -17.41 -33.23
C ALA A 12 -4.19 -15.98 -33.81
N LEU A 13 -4.24 -14.96 -32.94
CA LEU A 13 -4.27 -13.56 -33.34
C LEU A 13 -2.91 -13.08 -33.89
N THR A 14 -1.82 -13.46 -33.26
CA THR A 14 -0.50 -12.90 -33.55
C THR A 14 0.38 -13.77 -34.43
N GLY A 15 0.10 -15.05 -34.52
CA GLY A 15 0.99 -16.05 -35.16
C GLY A 15 2.28 -16.31 -34.37
N LEU A 16 2.48 -15.68 -33.21
CA LEU A 16 3.69 -15.81 -32.42
C LEU A 16 3.75 -17.17 -31.68
N GLU A 17 4.91 -17.77 -31.65
CA GLU A 17 5.15 -18.96 -30.85
C GLU A 17 5.00 -18.69 -29.35
N ASN A 18 5.53 -17.54 -28.87
CA ASN A 18 5.42 -17.09 -27.48
C ASN A 18 4.89 -15.65 -27.36
N PRO A 19 3.57 -15.44 -27.44
CA PRO A 19 2.97 -14.11 -27.32
C PRO A 19 3.11 -13.48 -25.91
N LYS A 20 3.65 -14.21 -24.93
CA LYS A 20 4.05 -13.65 -23.61
C LYS A 20 5.38 -12.94 -23.66
N SER A 21 6.23 -13.22 -24.64
CA SER A 21 7.50 -12.54 -24.82
C SER A 21 7.31 -11.09 -25.18
N THR A 22 7.79 -10.18 -24.32
CA THR A 22 7.70 -8.74 -24.55
C THR A 22 8.42 -8.32 -25.83
N SER A 23 9.55 -8.97 -26.15
CA SER A 23 10.31 -8.69 -27.37
C SER A 23 9.54 -9.10 -28.64
N GLN A 24 9.02 -10.34 -28.68
CA GLN A 24 8.24 -10.82 -29.84
C GLN A 24 6.97 -9.98 -30.04
N LEU A 25 6.29 -9.62 -28.95
CA LEU A 25 5.07 -8.83 -29.00
C LEU A 25 5.33 -7.39 -29.49
N LYS A 26 6.45 -6.77 -29.11
CA LYS A 26 6.83 -5.46 -29.64
C LYS A 26 7.09 -5.50 -31.16
N GLY A 27 7.81 -6.54 -31.64
CA GLY A 27 8.02 -6.76 -33.05
C GLY A 27 6.68 -6.91 -33.80
N TRP A 28 5.78 -7.75 -33.28
CA TRP A 28 4.46 -7.96 -33.89
C TRP A 28 3.64 -6.64 -33.93
N ILE A 29 3.68 -5.80 -32.89
CA ILE A 29 2.99 -4.49 -32.91
C ILE A 29 3.61 -3.57 -33.97
N ALA A 30 4.94 -3.57 -34.09
CA ALA A 30 5.62 -2.77 -35.12
C ALA A 30 5.23 -3.21 -36.53
N ASP A 31 5.17 -4.52 -36.76
CA ASP A 31 4.78 -5.09 -38.06
C ASP A 31 3.29 -4.85 -38.38
N THR A 32 2.41 -4.85 -37.36
CA THR A 32 0.95 -4.75 -37.55
C THR A 32 0.47 -3.31 -37.64
N ALA A 33 0.99 -2.41 -36.76
CA ALA A 33 0.52 -1.04 -36.65
C ALA A 33 1.55 0.00 -37.13
N GLY A 34 2.77 -0.41 -37.52
CA GLY A 34 3.81 0.50 -38.00
C GLY A 34 4.42 1.41 -36.93
N ILE A 35 4.27 1.08 -35.65
CA ILE A 35 4.77 1.87 -34.53
C ILE A 35 5.87 1.16 -33.74
N GLU A 36 6.90 1.89 -33.31
CA GLU A 36 7.90 1.36 -32.37
C GLU A 36 7.43 1.52 -30.92
N VAL A 37 7.51 0.42 -30.15
CA VAL A 37 7.08 0.39 -28.76
C VAL A 37 8.28 0.21 -27.82
N GLU A 38 8.59 1.23 -27.03
CA GLU A 38 9.68 1.15 -26.05
C GLU A 38 9.33 0.26 -24.84
N SER A 39 8.08 0.31 -24.38
CA SER A 39 7.64 -0.40 -23.19
C SER A 39 6.17 -0.84 -23.28
N LEU A 40 5.90 -2.06 -22.79
CA LEU A 40 4.55 -2.61 -22.63
C LEU A 40 4.17 -2.72 -21.13
N ASN A 41 4.65 -1.81 -20.30
CA ASN A 41 4.25 -1.70 -18.90
C ASN A 41 2.86 -1.03 -18.78
N LYS A 42 2.24 -1.14 -17.61
CA LYS A 42 0.89 -0.62 -17.37
C LYS A 42 0.72 0.88 -17.68
N LYS A 43 1.78 1.68 -17.52
CA LYS A 43 1.73 3.14 -17.77
C LYS A 43 1.81 3.47 -19.26
N SER A 44 2.52 2.65 -20.03
CA SER A 44 2.75 2.87 -21.46
C SER A 44 1.60 2.36 -22.35
N ILE A 45 0.80 1.39 -21.86
CA ILE A 45 -0.24 0.73 -22.68
C ILE A 45 -1.27 1.70 -23.26
N ALA A 46 -1.68 2.72 -22.51
CA ALA A 46 -2.64 3.71 -22.99
C ALA A 46 -2.10 4.50 -24.20
N GLY A 47 -0.82 4.91 -24.14
CA GLY A 47 -0.15 5.54 -25.28
C GLY A 47 -0.02 4.61 -26.47
N VAL A 48 0.42 3.36 -26.24
CA VAL A 48 0.55 2.37 -27.32
C VAL A 48 -0.79 2.13 -28.04
N ARG A 49 -1.92 2.08 -27.33
CA ARG A 49 -3.25 1.96 -27.94
C ARG A 49 -3.60 3.17 -28.80
N ALA A 50 -3.36 4.37 -28.28
CA ALA A 50 -3.65 5.61 -29.00
C ALA A 50 -2.77 5.76 -30.25
N ASP A 51 -1.50 5.38 -30.17
CA ASP A 51 -0.55 5.50 -31.27
C ASP A 51 -0.76 4.40 -32.35
N ALA A 52 -1.17 3.20 -31.94
CA ALA A 52 -1.40 2.08 -32.84
C ALA A 52 -2.69 2.22 -33.66
N ASP A 53 -3.74 2.78 -33.07
CA ASP A 53 -5.10 2.92 -33.64
C ASP A 53 -5.53 1.67 -34.43
N CYS A 54 -5.33 0.49 -33.86
CA CYS A 54 -5.46 -0.82 -34.51
C CYS A 54 -6.20 -1.81 -33.61
N ALA A 55 -7.31 -2.36 -34.11
CA ALA A 55 -8.17 -3.26 -33.35
C ALA A 55 -7.48 -4.57 -32.94
N GLU A 56 -6.61 -5.12 -33.77
CA GLU A 56 -5.84 -6.34 -33.48
C GLU A 56 -4.84 -6.09 -32.35
N VAL A 57 -4.18 -4.91 -32.33
CA VAL A 57 -3.28 -4.51 -31.26
C VAL A 57 -4.05 -4.33 -29.96
N ASP A 58 -5.20 -3.68 -29.98
CA ASP A 58 -6.07 -3.51 -28.82
C ASP A 58 -6.50 -4.86 -28.23
N GLN A 59 -6.98 -5.76 -29.09
CA GLN A 59 -7.38 -7.10 -28.67
C GLN A 59 -6.20 -7.88 -28.05
N MET A 60 -5.02 -7.79 -28.66
CA MET A 60 -3.84 -8.45 -28.10
C MET A 60 -3.40 -7.86 -26.76
N LEU A 61 -3.48 -6.54 -26.59
CA LEU A 61 -3.18 -5.88 -25.32
C LEU A 61 -4.17 -6.29 -24.23
N ASP A 62 -5.46 -6.49 -24.54
CA ASP A 62 -6.46 -7.03 -23.60
C ASP A 62 -6.16 -8.48 -23.20
N ILE A 63 -5.85 -9.33 -24.18
CA ILE A 63 -5.43 -10.71 -23.89
C ILE A 63 -4.16 -10.72 -23.02
N ARG A 64 -3.19 -9.88 -23.32
CA ARG A 64 -1.97 -9.72 -22.52
C ARG A 64 -2.28 -9.29 -21.09
N ALA A 65 -3.16 -8.31 -20.90
CA ALA A 65 -3.59 -7.86 -19.58
C ALA A 65 -4.21 -9.02 -18.78
N GLY A 66 -5.07 -9.83 -19.41
CA GLY A 66 -5.65 -11.03 -18.83
C GLY A 66 -4.61 -12.09 -18.44
N LEU A 67 -3.64 -12.36 -19.33
CA LEU A 67 -2.54 -13.29 -19.07
C LEU A 67 -1.60 -12.84 -17.98
N ALA A 68 -1.31 -11.54 -17.91
CA ALA A 68 -0.42 -10.94 -16.92
C ALA A 68 -1.07 -10.81 -15.51
N LYS A 69 -2.39 -11.02 -15.39
CA LYS A 69 -3.12 -10.87 -14.14
C LYS A 69 -2.68 -11.93 -13.13
N THR A 70 -1.86 -11.50 -12.17
CA THR A 70 -1.29 -12.39 -11.13
C THR A 70 -2.27 -12.66 -9.99
N SER A 71 -3.33 -11.85 -9.85
CA SER A 71 -4.31 -12.01 -8.79
C SER A 71 -5.00 -13.39 -8.81
N THR A 72 -5.25 -13.97 -9.98
CA THR A 72 -5.86 -15.30 -10.11
C THR A 72 -4.97 -16.45 -9.60
N GLU A 73 -3.65 -16.24 -9.46
CA GLU A 73 -2.75 -17.22 -8.84
C GLU A 73 -3.08 -17.46 -7.36
N LYS A 74 -3.85 -16.55 -6.74
CA LYS A 74 -4.33 -16.71 -5.38
C LYS A 74 -5.20 -17.95 -5.20
N TYR A 75 -6.00 -18.33 -6.20
CA TYR A 75 -6.78 -19.58 -6.17
C TYR A 75 -5.87 -20.80 -6.06
N SER A 76 -4.80 -20.86 -6.85
CA SER A 76 -3.84 -21.95 -6.75
C SER A 76 -3.11 -21.95 -5.41
N ALA A 77 -2.80 -20.77 -4.87
CA ALA A 77 -2.20 -20.65 -3.55
C ALA A 77 -3.16 -21.15 -2.45
N MET A 78 -4.44 -20.80 -2.52
CA MET A 78 -5.47 -21.26 -1.58
C MET A 78 -5.60 -22.78 -1.62
N LEU A 79 -5.70 -23.37 -2.82
CA LEU A 79 -5.83 -24.83 -2.98
C LEU A 79 -4.62 -25.60 -2.40
N ARG A 80 -3.40 -25.08 -2.65
CA ARG A 80 -2.18 -25.73 -2.13
C ARG A 80 -2.00 -25.61 -0.63
N THR A 81 -2.61 -24.61 0.01
CA THR A 81 -2.40 -24.30 1.42
C THR A 81 -3.61 -24.61 2.29
N ALA A 82 -4.74 -24.97 1.67
CA ALA A 82 -5.93 -25.39 2.41
C ALA A 82 -5.67 -26.68 3.20
N CYS A 83 -5.99 -26.64 4.49
CA CYS A 83 -5.96 -27.82 5.35
C CYS A 83 -7.18 -28.71 5.09
N PRO A 84 -7.20 -29.97 5.57
CA PRO A 84 -8.33 -30.90 5.38
C PRO A 84 -9.68 -30.36 5.87
N ASP A 85 -9.67 -29.47 6.85
CA ASP A 85 -10.87 -28.79 7.39
C ASP A 85 -11.30 -27.56 6.57
N GLY A 86 -10.69 -27.32 5.39
CA GLY A 86 -10.99 -26.19 4.52
C GLY A 86 -10.39 -24.84 4.98
N ARG A 87 -9.61 -24.81 6.06
CA ARG A 87 -8.99 -23.59 6.58
C ARG A 87 -7.57 -23.43 6.06
N ILE A 88 -7.15 -22.19 5.93
CA ILE A 88 -5.76 -21.84 5.64
C ILE A 88 -5.16 -21.22 6.91
N ARG A 89 -4.00 -21.75 7.32
CA ARG A 89 -3.27 -21.32 8.52
C ARG A 89 -1.89 -20.79 8.13
N GLY A 90 -1.24 -19.99 9.03
CA GLY A 90 0.08 -19.43 8.77
C GLY A 90 0.10 -18.29 7.76
N LEU A 91 -1.01 -17.55 7.63
CA LEU A 91 -1.15 -16.45 6.66
C LEU A 91 -0.37 -15.19 7.04
N THR A 92 0.11 -15.10 8.29
CA THR A 92 0.89 -13.97 8.79
C THR A 92 2.17 -14.43 9.46
N GLN A 93 3.24 -13.68 9.28
CA GLN A 93 4.48 -13.84 10.02
C GLN A 93 4.57 -12.74 11.08
N PHE A 94 4.66 -13.15 12.34
CA PHE A 94 4.94 -12.23 13.44
C PHE A 94 6.29 -11.53 13.23
N TYR A 95 6.34 -10.22 13.42
CA TYR A 95 7.54 -9.40 13.21
C TYR A 95 8.17 -9.54 11.79
N GLY A 96 7.36 -9.82 10.78
CA GLY A 96 7.84 -10.09 9.43
C GLY A 96 8.38 -8.85 8.70
N ALA A 97 7.97 -7.64 9.11
CA ALA A 97 8.51 -6.37 8.65
C ALA A 97 9.60 -5.89 9.64
N ALA A 98 10.86 -6.20 9.35
CA ALA A 98 12.00 -6.02 10.25
C ALA A 98 12.16 -4.59 10.81
N ARG A 99 11.80 -3.55 10.03
CA ARG A 99 11.98 -2.13 10.42
C ARG A 99 10.99 -1.66 11.48
N THR A 100 9.78 -2.21 11.48
CA THR A 100 8.66 -1.71 12.30
C THR A 100 8.09 -2.78 13.22
N GLY A 101 8.36 -4.05 12.95
CA GLY A 101 7.78 -5.19 13.64
C GLY A 101 6.31 -5.45 13.26
N ARG A 102 5.82 -4.86 12.17
CA ARG A 102 4.50 -5.22 11.61
C ARG A 102 4.48 -6.68 11.19
N TRP A 103 3.31 -7.31 11.23
CA TRP A 103 3.12 -8.62 10.62
C TRP A 103 3.30 -8.54 9.12
N ALA A 104 3.93 -9.53 8.52
CA ALA A 104 4.01 -9.68 7.07
C ALA A 104 3.08 -10.80 6.60
N GLY A 105 2.40 -10.59 5.48
CA GLY A 105 1.59 -11.60 4.85
C GLY A 105 2.43 -12.76 4.30
N ARG A 106 1.88 -13.95 4.39
CA ARG A 106 2.45 -15.19 3.85
C ARG A 106 1.42 -15.93 3.01
N LEU A 107 1.87 -16.91 2.24
CA LEU A 107 1.04 -17.79 1.43
C LEU A 107 0.10 -17.01 0.49
N VAL A 108 -1.17 -16.87 0.85
CA VAL A 108 -2.16 -16.15 0.04
C VAL A 108 -1.92 -14.63 0.03
N GLN A 109 -1.24 -14.10 1.04
CA GLN A 109 -0.99 -12.65 1.17
C GLN A 109 -2.29 -11.82 1.08
N MET A 110 -3.14 -11.97 2.08
CA MET A 110 -4.47 -11.36 2.15
C MET A 110 -4.46 -9.84 1.94
N GLN A 111 -3.43 -9.14 2.42
CA GLN A 111 -3.25 -7.69 2.28
C GLN A 111 -3.13 -7.23 0.82
N ASN A 112 -2.81 -8.15 -0.11
CA ASN A 112 -2.62 -7.86 -1.53
C ASN A 112 -3.80 -8.37 -2.39
N LEU A 113 -4.93 -8.71 -1.77
CA LEU A 113 -6.12 -9.11 -2.52
C LEU A 113 -6.79 -7.88 -3.16
N PRO A 114 -7.25 -8.01 -4.41
CA PRO A 114 -7.98 -6.94 -5.07
C PRO A 114 -9.21 -6.54 -4.26
N GLN A 115 -9.55 -5.25 -4.30
CA GLN A 115 -10.84 -4.80 -3.81
C GLN A 115 -11.93 -5.22 -4.77
N ASN A 116 -13.08 -5.65 -4.22
CA ASN A 116 -14.26 -5.88 -5.02
C ASN A 116 -14.90 -4.53 -5.39
N LYS A 117 -15.14 -4.34 -6.70
CA LYS A 117 -15.81 -3.16 -7.25
C LYS A 117 -17.04 -3.55 -8.08
N MET A 118 -17.29 -4.85 -8.23
CA MET A 118 -18.41 -5.40 -8.95
C MET A 118 -19.70 -5.21 -8.13
N PRO A 119 -20.82 -4.83 -8.76
CA PRO A 119 -22.12 -4.83 -8.10
C PRO A 119 -22.46 -6.22 -7.52
N ASP A 120 -23.15 -6.27 -6.39
CA ASP A 120 -23.43 -7.52 -5.67
C ASP A 120 -24.16 -8.55 -6.55
N ARG A 121 -25.11 -8.10 -7.40
CA ARG A 121 -25.82 -8.96 -8.35
C ARG A 121 -24.88 -9.65 -9.32
N ASP A 122 -23.97 -8.91 -9.91
CA ASP A 122 -23.02 -9.42 -10.91
C ASP A 122 -22.01 -10.34 -10.22
N LEU A 123 -21.59 -9.98 -9.00
CA LEU A 123 -20.70 -10.80 -8.16
C LEU A 123 -21.33 -12.16 -7.85
N ASP A 124 -22.61 -12.20 -7.47
CA ASP A 124 -23.34 -13.44 -7.17
C ASP A 124 -23.53 -14.28 -8.43
N THR A 125 -23.90 -13.66 -9.56
CA THR A 125 -24.03 -14.34 -10.85
C THR A 125 -22.70 -14.97 -11.26
N ALA A 126 -21.62 -14.20 -11.25
CA ALA A 126 -20.29 -14.70 -11.61
C ALA A 126 -19.84 -15.84 -10.68
N ARG A 127 -20.11 -15.75 -9.39
CA ARG A 127 -19.79 -16.79 -8.41
C ARG A 127 -20.53 -18.09 -8.67
N GLN A 128 -21.83 -18.02 -9.02
CA GLN A 128 -22.64 -19.19 -9.34
C GLN A 128 -22.16 -19.88 -10.63
N LEU A 129 -21.85 -19.12 -11.68
CA LEU A 129 -21.32 -19.64 -12.93
C LEU A 129 -19.96 -20.32 -12.74
N VAL A 130 -19.06 -19.68 -11.98
CA VAL A 130 -17.74 -20.28 -11.66
C VAL A 130 -17.89 -21.56 -10.84
N ALA A 131 -18.81 -21.59 -9.87
CA ALA A 131 -19.07 -22.78 -9.05
C ALA A 131 -19.68 -23.94 -9.89
N ALA A 132 -20.51 -23.60 -10.86
CA ALA A 132 -21.07 -24.56 -11.81
C ALA A 132 -20.09 -25.03 -12.90
N GLY A 133 -18.97 -24.33 -13.07
CA GLY A 133 -18.01 -24.57 -14.16
C GLY A 133 -18.51 -24.09 -15.52
N ASP A 134 -19.55 -23.26 -15.56
CA ASP A 134 -20.14 -22.72 -16.78
C ASP A 134 -19.33 -21.53 -17.29
N LEU A 135 -18.24 -21.84 -17.98
CA LEU A 135 -17.34 -20.84 -18.54
C LEU A 135 -17.90 -20.16 -19.79
N GLU A 136 -18.78 -20.82 -20.52
CA GLU A 136 -19.38 -20.27 -21.76
C GLU A 136 -20.32 -19.11 -21.40
N THR A 137 -21.23 -19.33 -20.44
CA THR A 137 -22.11 -18.27 -19.97
C THR A 137 -21.30 -17.14 -19.28
N LEU A 138 -20.22 -17.49 -18.57
CA LEU A 138 -19.36 -16.50 -17.95
C LEU A 138 -18.67 -15.59 -19.00
N GLU A 139 -18.16 -16.19 -20.11
CA GLU A 139 -17.55 -15.47 -21.22
C GLU A 139 -18.58 -14.61 -22.00
N LEU A 140 -19.84 -15.03 -22.01
CA LEU A 140 -20.92 -14.27 -22.66
C LEU A 140 -21.34 -13.03 -21.85
N LEU A 141 -21.35 -13.13 -20.51
CA LEU A 141 -21.85 -12.08 -19.62
C LEU A 141 -20.77 -11.09 -19.16
N PHE A 142 -19.51 -11.47 -19.21
CA PHE A 142 -18.40 -10.67 -18.69
C PHE A 142 -17.24 -10.59 -19.69
N ASP A 143 -16.92 -9.40 -20.16
CA ASP A 143 -15.86 -9.18 -21.17
C ASP A 143 -14.45 -9.48 -20.61
N ASP A 144 -14.16 -9.08 -19.36
CA ASP A 144 -12.88 -9.34 -18.66
C ASP A 144 -13.01 -10.51 -17.67
N ILE A 145 -12.91 -11.73 -18.14
CA ILE A 145 -12.98 -12.93 -17.30
C ILE A 145 -11.90 -12.96 -16.21
N SER A 146 -10.67 -12.58 -16.56
CA SER A 146 -9.58 -12.51 -15.57
C SER A 146 -9.85 -11.48 -14.50
N GLY A 147 -10.50 -10.36 -14.87
CA GLY A 147 -10.98 -9.35 -13.93
C GLY A 147 -12.10 -9.86 -13.05
N THR A 148 -13.09 -10.48 -13.63
CA THR A 148 -14.21 -11.08 -12.92
C THR A 148 -13.72 -12.09 -11.88
N LEU A 149 -12.85 -13.04 -12.26
CA LEU A 149 -12.24 -13.98 -11.33
C LEU A 149 -11.46 -13.28 -10.23
N SER A 150 -10.75 -12.19 -10.55
CA SER A 150 -10.03 -11.38 -9.57
C SER A 150 -10.96 -10.77 -8.52
N GLN A 151 -12.15 -10.32 -8.93
CA GLN A 151 -13.19 -9.77 -8.03
C GLN A 151 -13.76 -10.85 -7.09
N LEU A 152 -13.84 -12.10 -7.55
CA LEU A 152 -14.40 -13.22 -6.78
C LEU A 152 -13.47 -13.74 -5.67
N ILE A 153 -12.18 -13.40 -5.65
CA ILE A 153 -11.19 -13.99 -4.72
C ILE A 153 -11.64 -13.85 -3.26
N ARG A 154 -12.15 -12.68 -2.87
CA ARG A 154 -12.60 -12.44 -1.49
C ARG A 154 -13.83 -13.25 -1.11
N THR A 155 -14.65 -13.67 -2.05
CA THR A 155 -15.84 -14.49 -1.80
C THR A 155 -15.52 -15.94 -1.42
N ALA A 156 -14.26 -16.37 -1.58
CA ALA A 156 -13.78 -17.66 -1.12
C ALA A 156 -13.62 -17.74 0.41
N PHE A 157 -13.59 -16.58 1.10
CA PHE A 157 -13.52 -16.54 2.55
C PHE A 157 -14.92 -16.52 3.13
N ILE A 158 -15.31 -17.63 3.76
CA ILE A 158 -16.62 -17.82 4.36
C ILE A 158 -16.51 -17.99 5.87
N PRO A 159 -17.46 -17.49 6.65
CA PRO A 159 -17.48 -17.74 8.09
C PRO A 159 -17.86 -19.19 8.40
N ARG A 160 -17.61 -19.62 9.65
CA ARG A 160 -18.13 -20.89 10.16
C ARG A 160 -19.66 -20.89 10.06
N LYS A 161 -20.27 -22.05 9.80
CA LYS A 161 -21.73 -22.18 9.80
C LYS A 161 -22.33 -21.65 11.14
N GLY A 162 -23.34 -20.80 11.01
CA GLY A 162 -23.97 -20.13 12.15
C GLY A 162 -23.20 -18.93 12.71
N SER A 163 -22.17 -18.49 12.04
CA SER A 163 -21.37 -17.30 12.39
C SER A 163 -21.34 -16.29 11.23
N ARG A 164 -20.87 -15.08 11.52
CA ARG A 164 -20.60 -14.05 10.53
C ARG A 164 -19.24 -13.41 10.80
N PHE A 165 -18.62 -12.82 9.76
CA PHE A 165 -17.49 -11.94 9.97
C PHE A 165 -17.96 -10.58 10.47
N VAL A 166 -17.24 -10.05 11.45
CA VAL A 166 -17.30 -8.64 11.84
C VAL A 166 -15.95 -8.06 11.54
N VAL A 167 -15.92 -7.07 10.66
CA VAL A 167 -14.69 -6.43 10.22
C VAL A 167 -14.62 -5.04 10.84
N SER A 168 -13.49 -4.71 11.44
CA SER A 168 -13.26 -3.41 12.06
C SER A 168 -11.86 -2.91 11.74
N ASP A 169 -11.75 -1.64 11.36
CA ASP A 169 -10.53 -0.96 10.92
C ASP A 169 -10.25 0.27 11.79
N PHE A 170 -8.98 0.53 12.05
CA PHE A 170 -8.55 1.78 12.68
C PHE A 170 -8.53 2.89 11.62
N SER A 171 -9.54 3.73 11.61
CA SER A 171 -9.62 4.85 10.68
C SER A 171 -8.40 5.76 10.78
N ALA A 172 -7.62 5.86 9.68
CA ALA A 172 -6.45 6.73 9.54
C ALA A 172 -5.43 6.62 10.69
N ILE A 173 -5.10 5.39 11.11
CA ILE A 173 -4.27 5.16 12.33
C ILE A 173 -2.92 5.86 12.26
N GLU A 174 -2.23 5.83 11.13
CA GLU A 174 -0.92 6.47 11.00
C GLU A 174 -1.02 7.99 11.16
N ALA A 175 -2.07 8.62 10.61
CA ALA A 175 -2.31 10.06 10.77
C ALA A 175 -2.68 10.44 12.21
N ARG A 176 -3.36 9.55 12.94
CA ARG A 176 -3.66 9.72 14.37
C ARG A 176 -2.40 9.59 15.21
N VAL A 177 -1.61 8.55 14.95
CA VAL A 177 -0.38 8.28 15.70
C VAL A 177 0.64 9.39 15.51
N ILE A 178 0.86 9.89 14.27
CA ILE A 178 1.82 10.98 14.06
C ILE A 178 1.36 12.29 14.72
N ALA A 179 0.06 12.58 14.68
CA ALA A 179 -0.50 13.74 15.37
C ALA A 179 -0.28 13.68 16.89
N TRP A 180 -0.50 12.51 17.48
CA TRP A 180 -0.29 12.27 18.91
C TRP A 180 1.19 12.34 19.28
N LEU A 181 2.08 11.70 18.53
CA LEU A 181 3.52 11.72 18.77
C LEU A 181 4.13 13.12 18.69
N ALA A 182 3.64 13.93 17.76
CA ALA A 182 4.08 15.30 17.55
C ALA A 182 3.37 16.31 18.45
N SER A 183 2.26 15.94 19.07
CA SER A 183 1.32 16.86 19.75
C SER A 183 0.81 17.95 18.79
N GLU A 184 0.41 17.56 17.56
CA GLU A 184 -0.16 18.48 16.57
C GLU A 184 -1.62 18.77 16.95
N GLU A 185 -1.87 19.86 17.65
CA GLU A 185 -3.12 20.14 18.37
C GLU A 185 -4.36 20.16 17.46
N TRP A 186 -4.30 20.84 16.32
CA TRP A 186 -5.46 20.93 15.43
C TRP A 186 -5.87 19.56 14.89
N ARG A 187 -4.90 18.66 14.63
CA ARG A 187 -5.17 17.29 14.20
C ARG A 187 -5.80 16.46 15.31
N MET A 188 -5.29 16.62 16.54
CA MET A 188 -5.87 15.97 17.72
C MET A 188 -7.31 16.42 17.94
N GLU A 189 -7.61 17.71 17.79
CA GLU A 189 -8.98 18.24 17.84
C GLU A 189 -9.88 17.59 16.77
N VAL A 190 -9.42 17.52 15.52
CA VAL A 190 -10.13 16.87 14.41
C VAL A 190 -10.45 15.41 14.71
N PHE A 191 -9.46 14.66 15.20
CA PHE A 191 -9.65 13.24 15.49
C PHE A 191 -10.52 12.97 16.73
N ASN A 192 -10.55 13.89 17.68
CA ASN A 192 -11.40 13.79 18.86
C ASN A 192 -12.85 14.24 18.60
N THR A 193 -13.12 14.90 17.48
CA THR A 193 -14.45 15.39 17.11
C THR A 193 -15.06 14.59 15.95
N HIS A 194 -14.75 14.95 14.72
CA HIS A 194 -15.43 14.41 13.53
C HIS A 194 -14.55 13.47 12.66
N GLY A 195 -13.23 13.45 12.87
CA GLY A 195 -12.30 12.59 12.16
C GLY A 195 -12.09 12.85 10.65
N LYS A 196 -12.65 13.94 10.11
CA LYS A 196 -12.59 14.28 8.68
C LYS A 196 -11.25 14.97 8.34
N ILE A 197 -10.17 14.21 8.39
CA ILE A 197 -8.82 14.76 8.29
C ILE A 197 -8.51 15.39 6.92
N TYR A 198 -9.05 14.87 5.82
CA TYR A 198 -8.78 15.41 4.48
C TYR A 198 -9.41 16.79 4.28
N GLU A 199 -10.63 16.96 4.75
CA GLU A 199 -11.36 18.23 4.76
C GLU A 199 -10.63 19.25 5.63
N ALA A 200 -10.33 18.88 6.86
CA ALA A 200 -9.65 19.74 7.81
C ALA A 200 -8.21 20.11 7.38
N SER A 201 -7.50 19.18 6.73
CA SER A 201 -6.17 19.46 6.19
C SER A 201 -6.23 20.51 5.09
N ALA A 202 -7.22 20.43 4.18
CA ALA A 202 -7.42 21.45 3.17
C ALA A 202 -7.76 22.80 3.81
N GLU A 203 -8.66 22.83 4.79
CA GLU A 203 -9.02 24.05 5.51
C GLU A 203 -7.80 24.69 6.18
N GLN A 204 -6.99 23.90 6.84
CA GLN A 204 -5.78 24.38 7.53
C GLN A 204 -4.69 24.87 6.55
N MET A 205 -4.45 24.14 5.47
CA MET A 205 -3.44 24.46 4.47
C MET A 205 -3.74 25.74 3.68
N PHE A 206 -5.02 26.01 3.42
CA PHE A 206 -5.48 27.11 2.59
C PHE A 206 -6.19 28.21 3.40
N HIS A 207 -6.12 28.14 4.73
CA HIS A 207 -6.72 29.11 5.65
C HIS A 207 -8.23 29.31 5.40
N LEU A 208 -8.94 28.22 5.10
CA LEU A 208 -10.38 28.25 4.86
C LEU A 208 -11.14 28.13 6.19
N PRO A 209 -12.39 28.63 6.25
CA PRO A 209 -13.21 28.48 7.45
C PRO A 209 -13.41 27.01 7.84
N LYS A 210 -13.36 26.70 9.14
CA LYS A 210 -13.61 25.33 9.64
C LYS A 210 -14.99 24.84 9.18
N GLY A 211 -15.03 23.63 8.62
CA GLY A 211 -16.24 22.99 8.11
C GLY A 211 -16.72 23.50 6.76
N SER A 212 -15.96 24.35 6.06
CA SER A 212 -16.30 24.84 4.72
C SER A 212 -16.10 23.79 3.64
N VAL A 213 -15.07 22.96 3.75
CA VAL A 213 -14.75 21.91 2.78
C VAL A 213 -15.66 20.69 2.98
N LYS A 214 -16.28 20.21 1.91
CA LYS A 214 -17.25 19.10 1.93
C LYS A 214 -16.78 17.93 1.09
N LYS A 215 -17.45 16.77 1.27
CA LYS A 215 -17.23 15.59 0.40
C LYS A 215 -17.61 15.96 -1.04
N GLY A 216 -16.69 15.74 -1.98
CA GLY A 216 -16.83 16.11 -3.39
C GLY A 216 -16.18 17.44 -3.77
N ASP A 217 -15.75 18.24 -2.80
CA ASP A 217 -15.04 19.50 -3.05
C ASP A 217 -13.64 19.24 -3.64
N PRO A 218 -13.20 19.96 -4.69
CA PRO A 218 -11.84 19.89 -5.21
C PRO A 218 -10.75 20.15 -4.15
N MET A 219 -11.02 21.06 -3.20
CA MET A 219 -10.09 21.35 -2.10
C MET A 219 -9.86 20.12 -1.21
N ARG A 220 -10.92 19.35 -0.96
CA ARG A 220 -10.80 18.07 -0.23
C ARG A 220 -9.83 17.10 -0.93
N GLN A 221 -9.84 17.09 -2.27
CA GLN A 221 -8.92 16.24 -3.04
C GLN A 221 -7.46 16.66 -2.84
N LYS A 222 -7.19 17.97 -2.82
CA LYS A 222 -5.86 18.51 -2.49
C LYS A 222 -5.43 18.11 -1.08
N GLY A 223 -6.32 18.25 -0.10
CA GLY A 223 -6.08 17.79 1.28
C GLY A 223 -5.78 16.29 1.35
N LYS A 224 -6.55 15.47 0.63
CA LYS A 224 -6.33 14.01 0.59
C LYS A 224 -4.97 13.63 0.02
N VAL A 225 -4.57 14.21 -1.11
CA VAL A 225 -3.28 13.94 -1.73
C VAL A 225 -2.13 14.36 -0.82
N ALA A 226 -2.24 15.54 -0.21
CA ALA A 226 -1.25 16.04 0.73
C ALA A 226 -1.09 15.12 1.95
N GLU A 227 -2.19 14.67 2.56
CA GLU A 227 -2.17 13.75 3.70
C GLU A 227 -1.51 12.41 3.37
N LEU A 228 -1.77 11.86 2.20
CA LEU A 228 -1.21 10.57 1.79
C LEU A 228 0.29 10.65 1.44
N ALA A 229 0.75 11.80 0.91
CA ALA A 229 2.10 11.93 0.37
C ALA A 229 3.10 12.58 1.34
N LEU A 230 2.68 13.50 2.22
CA LEU A 230 3.59 14.43 2.86
C LEU A 230 3.92 14.11 4.31
N GLY A 231 3.17 13.25 4.97
CA GLY A 231 3.30 12.93 6.40
C GLY A 231 4.70 12.47 6.85
N TYR A 232 5.49 11.94 5.93
CA TYR A 232 6.83 11.40 6.18
C TYR A 232 7.91 12.11 5.34
N GLY A 233 7.81 13.43 5.23
CA GLY A 233 8.81 14.24 4.55
C GLY A 233 8.74 14.19 3.02
N GLY A 234 7.67 13.65 2.48
CA GLY A 234 7.42 13.65 1.04
C GLY A 234 7.52 15.04 0.43
N SER A 235 7.80 15.11 -0.86
CA SER A 235 7.89 16.33 -1.63
C SER A 235 7.16 16.16 -2.98
N VAL A 236 7.44 17.00 -3.95
CA VAL A 236 6.80 16.96 -5.29
C VAL A 236 6.83 15.55 -5.90
N GLY A 237 7.95 14.82 -5.80
CA GLY A 237 8.03 13.45 -6.31
C GLY A 237 7.05 12.48 -5.62
N ALA A 238 6.82 12.63 -4.31
CA ALA A 238 5.85 11.82 -3.59
C ALA A 238 4.40 12.15 -4.02
N LEU A 239 4.07 13.42 -4.22
CA LEU A 239 2.77 13.85 -4.74
C LEU A 239 2.51 13.25 -6.13
N LYS A 240 3.48 13.35 -7.05
CA LYS A 240 3.37 12.74 -8.39
C LYS A 240 3.18 11.22 -8.31
N SER A 241 3.95 10.53 -7.48
CA SER A 241 3.83 9.07 -7.34
C SER A 241 2.50 8.62 -6.70
N MET A 242 1.86 9.49 -5.94
CA MET A 242 0.51 9.27 -5.37
C MET A 242 -0.64 9.68 -6.31
N GLY A 243 -0.33 10.03 -7.57
CA GLY A 243 -1.33 10.34 -8.57
C GLY A 243 -1.88 11.77 -8.47
N ALA A 244 -1.10 12.72 -7.99
CA ALA A 244 -1.55 14.11 -7.85
C ALA A 244 -1.99 14.71 -9.20
N LEU A 245 -1.24 14.44 -10.27
CA LEU A 245 -1.55 14.94 -11.62
C LEU A 245 -2.81 14.27 -12.18
N GLU A 246 -2.94 12.95 -12.02
CA GLU A 246 -4.13 12.18 -12.41
C GLU A 246 -5.39 12.59 -11.62
N MET A 247 -5.20 13.19 -10.46
CA MET A 247 -6.28 13.74 -9.62
C MET A 247 -6.60 15.21 -9.94
N GLY A 248 -6.01 15.77 -11.00
CA GLY A 248 -6.32 17.11 -11.51
C GLY A 248 -5.51 18.25 -10.88
N LEU A 249 -4.39 17.97 -10.19
CA LEU A 249 -3.46 19.01 -9.76
C LEU A 249 -2.47 19.33 -10.88
N GLU A 250 -2.18 20.61 -11.07
CA GLU A 250 -1.14 21.05 -11.99
C GLU A 250 0.26 20.92 -11.36
N GLU A 251 1.28 20.73 -12.20
CA GLU A 251 2.67 20.61 -11.72
C GLU A 251 3.14 21.84 -10.93
N ALA A 252 2.70 23.03 -11.35
CA ALA A 252 3.01 24.29 -10.69
C ALA A 252 2.42 24.38 -9.26
N GLU A 253 1.33 23.66 -8.97
CA GLU A 253 0.69 23.65 -7.65
C GLU A 253 1.41 22.75 -6.65
N LEU A 254 2.22 21.78 -7.10
CA LEU A 254 2.76 20.73 -6.22
C LEU A 254 3.75 21.28 -5.18
N LYS A 255 4.63 22.20 -5.57
CA LYS A 255 5.59 22.79 -4.61
C LYS A 255 4.92 23.70 -3.58
N PRO A 256 4.01 24.63 -3.96
CA PRO A 256 3.16 25.35 -3.01
C PRO A 256 2.42 24.43 -2.05
N LEU A 257 1.83 23.33 -2.54
CA LEU A 257 1.09 22.37 -1.72
C LEU A 257 1.98 21.73 -0.63
N VAL A 258 3.20 21.32 -0.98
CA VAL A 258 4.18 20.82 0.00
C VAL A 258 4.47 21.85 1.08
N ASN A 259 4.68 23.11 0.69
CA ASN A 259 4.99 24.18 1.63
C ASN A 259 3.80 24.49 2.57
N SER A 260 2.58 24.57 2.01
CA SER A 260 1.35 24.81 2.77
C SER A 260 1.10 23.68 3.78
N TRP A 261 1.29 22.43 3.38
CA TRP A 261 1.14 21.30 4.30
C TRP A 261 2.15 21.35 5.45
N ARG A 262 3.42 21.66 5.16
CA ARG A 262 4.46 21.77 6.20
C ARG A 262 4.20 22.93 7.15
N ALA A 263 3.74 24.06 6.63
CA ALA A 263 3.37 25.23 7.44
C ALA A 263 2.16 24.93 8.34
N ALA A 264 1.19 24.16 7.83
CA ALA A 264 0.01 23.72 8.57
C ALA A 264 0.32 22.66 9.64
N ASN A 265 1.48 21.97 9.57
CA ASN A 265 1.87 20.89 10.46
C ASN A 265 3.26 21.13 11.10
N PRO A 266 3.44 22.24 11.84
CA PRO A 266 4.75 22.62 12.37
C PRO A 266 5.28 21.64 13.43
N ALA A 267 4.41 21.04 14.24
CA ALA A 267 4.82 20.09 15.25
C ALA A 267 5.29 18.76 14.64
N ILE A 268 4.64 18.31 13.56
CA ILE A 268 5.08 17.12 12.82
C ILE A 268 6.44 17.37 12.16
N THR A 269 6.62 18.51 11.50
CA THR A 269 7.90 18.86 10.86
C THR A 269 9.01 18.99 11.91
N LYS A 270 8.73 19.55 13.07
CA LYS A 270 9.66 19.59 14.20
C LYS A 270 10.04 18.19 14.68
N LEU A 271 9.06 17.28 14.82
CA LEU A 271 9.32 15.90 15.23
C LEU A 271 10.28 15.19 14.25
N TRP A 272 10.19 15.44 12.95
CA TRP A 272 11.12 14.87 11.97
C TRP A 272 12.56 15.25 12.26
N TRP A 273 12.80 16.54 12.49
CA TRP A 273 14.15 17.06 12.65
C TRP A 273 14.71 16.81 14.06
N ASP A 274 13.87 16.82 15.08
CA ASP A 274 14.27 16.40 16.43
C ASP A 274 14.68 14.92 16.44
N THR A 275 13.96 14.08 15.71
CA THR A 275 14.28 12.64 15.59
C THR A 275 15.59 12.43 14.83
N ASP A 276 15.81 13.18 13.75
CA ASP A 276 17.07 13.14 13.00
C ASP A 276 18.26 13.56 13.87
N ALA A 277 18.15 14.70 14.53
CA ALA A 277 19.19 15.24 15.42
C ALA A 277 19.50 14.27 16.57
N ALA A 278 18.48 13.70 17.19
CA ALA A 278 18.63 12.72 18.27
C ALA A 278 19.35 11.45 17.81
N ALA A 279 18.98 10.91 16.66
CA ALA A 279 19.63 9.74 16.09
C ALA A 279 21.09 10.00 15.73
N ARG A 280 21.38 11.11 15.02
CA ARG A 280 22.76 11.55 14.68
C ARG A 280 23.63 11.74 15.92
N LYS A 281 23.11 12.46 16.92
CA LYS A 281 23.80 12.66 18.20
C LYS A 281 24.21 11.32 18.80
N THR A 282 23.26 10.39 18.91
CA THR A 282 23.52 9.07 19.52
C THR A 282 24.51 8.25 18.70
N VAL A 283 24.47 8.30 17.36
CA VAL A 283 25.42 7.59 16.51
C VAL A 283 26.84 8.14 16.69
N ARG A 284 27.01 9.48 16.73
CA ARG A 284 28.31 10.15 16.86
C ARG A 284 28.93 10.01 18.26
N THR A 285 28.11 10.30 19.28
CA THR A 285 28.62 10.44 20.66
C THR A 285 28.49 9.16 21.47
N LYS A 286 27.70 8.19 21.01
CA LYS A 286 27.27 6.98 21.75
C LYS A 286 26.42 7.30 23.01
N ALA A 287 26.24 8.56 23.36
CA ALA A 287 25.37 8.98 24.44
C ALA A 287 23.89 8.83 24.07
N PRO A 288 23.01 8.43 25.00
CA PRO A 288 21.60 8.35 24.74
C PRO A 288 20.99 9.72 24.46
N SER A 289 19.94 9.75 23.64
CA SER A 289 19.13 10.94 23.39
C SER A 289 17.65 10.65 23.69
N ARG A 290 16.95 11.70 24.12
CA ARG A 290 15.53 11.62 24.49
C ARG A 290 14.66 12.30 23.44
N LEU A 291 13.47 11.75 23.25
CA LEU A 291 12.38 12.27 22.44
C LEU A 291 11.10 12.31 23.29
N PRO A 292 10.04 12.98 22.83
CA PRO A 292 8.75 13.02 23.56
C PRO A 292 8.21 11.62 23.88
N LEU A 293 7.30 11.54 24.84
CA LEU A 293 6.55 10.32 25.21
C LEU A 293 7.46 9.14 25.64
N GLY A 294 8.61 9.42 26.23
CA GLY A 294 9.55 8.40 26.68
C GLY A 294 10.31 7.68 25.58
N MET A 295 10.19 8.14 24.34
CA MET A 295 11.00 7.68 23.21
C MET A 295 12.46 8.14 23.35
N GLY A 296 13.34 7.54 22.58
CA GLY A 296 14.73 7.96 22.49
C GLY A 296 15.64 6.94 21.86
N PHE A 297 16.84 7.37 21.54
CA PHE A 297 17.86 6.52 20.96
C PHE A 297 18.95 6.21 21.99
N TYR A 298 19.52 5.03 21.90
CA TYR A 298 20.71 4.62 22.64
C TYR A 298 21.51 3.55 21.90
N LYS A 299 22.77 3.40 22.23
CA LYS A 299 23.65 2.37 21.64
C LYS A 299 23.66 1.12 22.52
N GLN A 300 23.51 -0.05 21.89
CA GLN A 300 23.68 -1.35 22.51
C GLN A 300 24.55 -2.22 21.62
N GLY A 301 25.84 -2.30 21.92
CA GLY A 301 26.80 -2.96 21.05
C GLY A 301 26.78 -2.40 19.62
N PRO A 302 26.62 -3.24 18.59
CA PRO A 302 26.58 -2.80 17.20
C PRO A 302 25.24 -2.17 16.79
N LEU A 303 24.26 -2.10 17.69
CA LEU A 303 22.91 -1.64 17.39
C LEU A 303 22.69 -0.20 17.86
N LEU A 304 21.99 0.58 17.04
CA LEU A 304 21.26 1.75 17.49
C LEU A 304 19.84 1.29 17.82
N LYS A 305 19.45 1.45 19.07
CA LYS A 305 18.11 1.15 19.56
C LYS A 305 17.27 2.41 19.59
N LEU A 306 16.03 2.28 19.19
CA LEU A 306 15.00 3.31 19.31
C LEU A 306 13.87 2.76 20.18
N LYS A 307 13.72 3.31 21.38
CA LYS A 307 12.63 2.99 22.29
C LYS A 307 11.36 3.68 21.86
N LEU A 308 10.27 2.92 21.75
CA LEU A 308 8.92 3.38 21.40
C LEU A 308 8.12 3.73 22.67
N PRO A 309 6.97 4.45 22.55
CA PRO A 309 6.10 4.74 23.70
C PRO A 309 5.59 3.48 24.42
N SER A 310 5.42 2.37 23.70
CA SER A 310 5.03 1.07 24.25
C SER A 310 6.13 0.39 25.10
N GLY A 311 7.35 0.92 25.09
CA GLY A 311 8.54 0.28 25.65
C GLY A 311 9.22 -0.72 24.72
N ARG A 312 8.59 -1.10 23.59
CA ARG A 312 9.23 -1.92 22.56
C ARG A 312 10.33 -1.14 21.84
N GLU A 313 11.28 -1.85 21.24
CA GLU A 313 12.45 -1.23 20.63
C GLU A 313 12.60 -1.64 19.15
N LEU A 314 12.97 -0.66 18.33
CA LEU A 314 13.47 -0.89 16.98
C LEU A 314 14.99 -0.94 17.00
N SER A 315 15.57 -1.70 16.07
CA SER A 315 17.02 -1.92 16.01
C SER A 315 17.56 -1.58 14.63
N TYR A 316 18.61 -0.77 14.57
CA TYR A 316 19.34 -0.43 13.36
C TYR A 316 20.77 -0.97 13.50
N VAL A 317 21.15 -1.88 12.59
CA VAL A 317 22.41 -2.63 12.67
C VAL A 317 23.57 -1.78 12.15
N LYS A 318 24.69 -1.73 12.88
CA LYS A 318 25.91 -1.00 12.52
C LYS A 318 25.64 0.39 11.94
N PRO A 319 24.94 1.27 12.69
CA PRO A 319 24.64 2.63 12.24
C PRO A 319 25.92 3.43 12.05
N LYS A 320 25.95 4.27 11.01
CA LYS A 320 27.05 5.21 10.72
C LYS A 320 26.47 6.52 10.19
N ILE A 321 27.22 7.60 10.36
CA ILE A 321 27.04 8.81 9.59
C ILE A 321 28.07 8.71 8.45
N ASP A 322 27.60 8.84 7.21
CA ASP A 322 28.46 8.79 6.03
C ASP A 322 29.08 10.16 5.69
N GLU A 323 29.81 10.23 4.59
CA GLU A 323 30.47 11.44 4.11
C GLU A 323 29.52 12.58 3.70
N ASN A 324 28.27 12.23 3.34
CA ASN A 324 27.21 13.17 3.02
C ASN A 324 26.39 13.58 4.25
N ASP A 325 26.88 13.26 5.44
CA ASP A 325 26.19 13.49 6.70
C ASP A 325 24.85 12.73 6.83
N SER A 326 24.62 11.68 6.06
CA SER A 326 23.42 10.84 6.12
C SER A 326 23.55 9.73 7.16
N ILE A 327 22.44 9.41 7.84
CA ILE A 327 22.37 8.25 8.72
C ILE A 327 22.24 7.00 7.84
N THR A 328 23.15 6.05 8.01
CA THR A 328 23.09 4.76 7.31
C THR A 328 23.16 3.60 8.29
N TYR A 329 22.57 2.47 7.93
CA TYR A 329 22.60 1.22 8.72
C TYR A 329 22.53 -0.01 7.81
N GLU A 330 22.89 -1.19 8.32
CA GLU A 330 22.76 -2.44 7.56
C GLU A 330 21.37 -3.06 7.76
N GLY A 331 20.81 -3.61 6.67
CA GLY A 331 19.50 -4.23 6.68
C GLY A 331 19.12 -4.84 5.33
N THR A 332 17.94 -5.42 5.25
CA THR A 332 17.40 -5.96 3.99
C THR A 332 16.95 -4.84 3.06
N ILE A 333 17.54 -4.77 1.87
CA ILE A 333 17.17 -3.82 0.81
C ILE A 333 15.86 -4.31 0.18
N GLN A 334 14.84 -3.45 0.13
CA GLN A 334 13.49 -3.83 -0.33
C GLN A 334 13.44 -4.28 -1.78
N VAL A 335 14.21 -3.67 -2.66
CA VAL A 335 14.16 -3.95 -4.11
C VAL A 335 14.87 -5.25 -4.45
N SER A 336 16.08 -5.45 -3.92
CA SER A 336 16.90 -6.64 -4.23
C SER A 336 16.65 -7.83 -3.31
N GLY A 337 16.03 -7.61 -2.14
CA GLY A 337 15.89 -8.63 -1.09
C GLY A 337 17.20 -8.99 -0.39
N GLY A 338 18.35 -8.45 -0.84
CA GLY A 338 19.66 -8.69 -0.27
C GLY A 338 19.95 -7.89 1.00
N TRP A 339 20.97 -8.30 1.76
CA TRP A 339 21.48 -7.56 2.89
C TRP A 339 22.47 -6.50 2.43
N GLY A 340 22.31 -5.27 2.89
CA GLY A 340 23.19 -4.18 2.48
C GLY A 340 22.99 -2.91 3.30
N ARG A 341 23.68 -1.84 2.91
CA ARG A 341 23.58 -0.55 3.58
C ARG A 341 22.38 0.24 3.08
N ILE A 342 21.65 0.80 4.02
CA ILE A 342 20.41 1.54 3.81
C ILE A 342 20.60 2.93 4.39
N GLU A 343 20.27 3.95 3.62
CA GLU A 343 20.20 5.34 4.06
C GLU A 343 18.88 5.61 4.79
N SER A 344 18.94 6.47 5.81
CA SER A 344 17.79 6.94 6.56
C SER A 344 17.94 8.41 6.94
N TYR A 345 16.83 9.03 7.28
CA TYR A 345 16.75 10.44 7.67
C TYR A 345 15.54 10.63 8.60
N GLY A 346 15.43 11.79 9.24
CA GLY A 346 14.44 12.04 10.27
C GLY A 346 13.01 11.61 9.93
N PRO A 347 12.41 12.11 8.83
CA PRO A 347 11.07 11.68 8.40
C PRO A 347 10.93 10.17 8.23
N LYS A 348 11.97 9.47 7.72
CA LYS A 348 11.94 8.01 7.56
C LYS A 348 12.01 7.27 8.88
N LEU A 349 12.75 7.81 9.84
CA LEU A 349 12.76 7.28 11.22
C LEU A 349 11.40 7.49 11.88
N VAL A 350 10.77 8.65 11.69
CA VAL A 350 9.41 8.93 12.20
C VAL A 350 8.39 8.00 11.55
N GLU A 351 8.46 7.71 10.25
CA GLU A 351 7.63 6.70 9.60
C GLU A 351 7.73 5.34 10.31
N ASN A 352 8.96 4.90 10.61
CA ASN A 352 9.17 3.64 11.34
C ASN A 352 8.55 3.69 12.76
N ILE A 353 8.68 4.81 13.48
CA ILE A 353 8.08 5.00 14.81
C ILE A 353 6.54 4.91 14.71
N VAL A 354 5.94 5.65 13.78
CA VAL A 354 4.48 5.71 13.61
C VAL A 354 3.92 4.32 13.27
N GLN A 355 4.50 3.66 12.28
CA GLN A 355 4.06 2.33 11.86
C GLN A 355 4.24 1.28 12.95
N ALA A 356 5.34 1.37 13.71
CA ALA A 356 5.59 0.48 14.82
C ALA A 356 4.61 0.71 15.98
N THR A 357 4.30 1.97 16.28
CA THR A 357 3.32 2.33 17.32
C THR A 357 1.90 1.91 16.92
N ALA A 358 1.51 2.14 15.66
CA ALA A 358 0.22 1.67 15.13
C ALA A 358 0.07 0.14 15.25
N ARG A 359 1.16 -0.59 14.94
CA ARG A 359 1.20 -2.05 15.14
C ARG A 359 1.02 -2.43 16.61
N ASP A 360 1.62 -1.68 17.54
CA ASP A 360 1.46 -1.95 18.97
C ASP A 360 0.02 -1.70 19.45
N CYS A 361 -0.65 -0.67 18.90
CA CYS A 361 -2.08 -0.45 19.12
C CYS A 361 -2.93 -1.64 18.63
N LEU A 362 -2.65 -2.15 17.43
CA LEU A 362 -3.34 -3.34 16.91
C LEU A 362 -3.11 -4.56 17.79
N ALA A 363 -1.89 -4.80 18.25
CA ALA A 363 -1.57 -5.93 19.13
C ALA A 363 -2.37 -5.89 20.44
N VAL A 364 -2.51 -4.70 21.02
CA VAL A 364 -3.34 -4.49 22.23
C VAL A 364 -4.82 -4.69 21.90
N ALA A 365 -5.30 -4.20 20.76
CA ALA A 365 -6.70 -4.37 20.33
C ALA A 365 -7.05 -5.84 20.14
N ILE A 366 -6.20 -6.62 19.45
CA ILE A 366 -6.38 -8.07 19.29
C ILE A 366 -6.51 -8.77 20.67
N ALA A 367 -5.57 -8.48 21.59
CA ALA A 367 -5.60 -9.08 22.91
C ALA A 367 -6.84 -8.68 23.75
N ARG A 368 -7.37 -7.47 23.54
CA ARG A 368 -8.62 -7.03 24.19
C ARG A 368 -9.84 -7.71 23.60
N LEU A 369 -9.92 -7.85 22.29
CA LEU A 369 -11.01 -8.54 21.59
C LEU A 369 -11.10 -10.01 22.02
N GLU A 370 -9.98 -10.72 22.04
CA GLU A 370 -9.90 -12.10 22.49
C GLU A 370 -10.39 -12.24 23.95
N ARG A 371 -9.95 -11.38 24.86
CA ARG A 371 -10.41 -11.39 26.28
C ARG A 371 -11.90 -11.06 26.42
N ALA A 372 -12.44 -10.27 25.51
CA ALA A 372 -13.87 -9.93 25.49
C ALA A 372 -14.74 -10.99 24.82
N GLY A 373 -14.17 -12.12 24.38
CA GLY A 373 -14.90 -13.21 23.74
C GLY A 373 -15.17 -13.02 22.24
N PHE A 374 -14.47 -12.11 21.59
CA PHE A 374 -14.51 -11.91 20.15
C PHE A 374 -13.27 -12.53 19.49
N PRO A 375 -13.33 -13.79 19.01
CA PRO A 375 -12.17 -14.46 18.46
C PRO A 375 -11.71 -13.79 17.17
N VAL A 376 -10.45 -13.34 17.14
CA VAL A 376 -9.84 -12.71 15.96
C VAL A 376 -9.33 -13.80 15.03
N VAL A 377 -10.06 -14.09 13.97
CA VAL A 377 -9.70 -15.13 12.99
C VAL A 377 -8.64 -14.68 12.01
N PHE A 378 -8.53 -13.36 11.76
CA PHE A 378 -7.52 -12.77 10.90
C PHE A 378 -7.36 -11.27 11.16
N HIS A 379 -6.22 -10.71 10.76
CA HIS A 379 -5.97 -9.28 10.77
C HIS A 379 -5.10 -8.87 9.55
N VAL A 380 -5.31 -7.66 9.05
CA VAL A 380 -4.56 -7.06 7.94
C VAL A 380 -4.21 -5.63 8.30
N HIS A 381 -2.92 -5.28 8.35
CA HIS A 381 -2.44 -3.94 8.67
C HIS A 381 -3.02 -3.38 9.99
N ASP A 382 -4.13 -2.68 9.93
CA ASP A 382 -4.87 -2.00 10.99
C ASP A 382 -6.34 -2.47 11.11
N GLU A 383 -6.68 -3.53 10.41
CA GLU A 383 -8.00 -4.17 10.36
C GLU A 383 -7.99 -5.56 11.05
N VAL A 384 -9.06 -5.90 11.72
CA VAL A 384 -9.32 -7.22 12.30
C VAL A 384 -10.64 -7.77 11.82
#